data_74986bfb21934b6e63e6eba7807c10ae
#
_entry.id   74986bfb21934b6e63e6eba7807c10ae
#
_cell.length_a   1.000
_cell.length_b   1.000
_cell.length_c   1.000
_cell.angle_alpha   90.00
_cell.angle_beta   90.00
_cell.angle_gamma   90.00
#
_symmetry.space_group_name_H-M   'P 1'
#
loop_
_entity.id
_entity.type
_entity.pdbx_description
1 polymer ?
#
loop_
_entity_poly.entity_id
_entity_poly.type
_entity_poly.pdbx_seq_one_letter_code
_entity_poly.pdbx_strand_id
1 'polypeptide(L)'
;APRHPKILSGLKMDTNDYSQWFRGSTPYISAHRGKTFVVYLGGEALAHANITNIIHDLALLHVLGVQLVLVHGGRPQLDKALPNSKTHIHRRITEPGDMDKITGIYGLLRSHLEGLFSTGLPNTPLHNVDISVVSGNFVTAKPLGVLDGIDHLLTGQLRSLDSARIRELLSAANLVLQSPLGFSNSGQAFNLASEELAADISIALQADKLIFFDEIEHLKTSQSQRQSTITPSTLDDFLADLSLGSAQRYLAMSRAVRAGVTKAHQISYVHDGGLLQELFTAEGVGTQLVEEQRHPVRAAVLADVGDIVEIIRPLEESGALVRRSR
;
A
#
# COMPACT_ATOMS: atom_id res chain seq x y z
N ALA A 1 40.52 15.51 6.34
CA ALA A 1 39.64 15.40 5.18
C ALA A 1 38.76 14.13 5.36
N PRO A 2 37.44 14.23 5.51
CA PRO A 2 36.58 13.07 5.61
C PRO A 2 36.44 12.43 4.22
N ARG A 3 36.71 11.13 4.15
CA ARG A 3 36.49 10.33 2.95
C ARG A 3 34.98 10.15 2.74
N HIS A 4 34.45 10.67 1.65
CA HIS A 4 33.08 10.39 1.22
C HIS A 4 32.88 8.87 1.08
N PRO A 5 31.80 8.29 1.63
CA PRO A 5 31.48 6.90 1.39
C PRO A 5 31.13 6.71 -0.08
N LYS A 6 31.67 5.65 -0.68
CA LYS A 6 31.34 5.19 -2.03
C LYS A 6 29.91 4.64 -2.03
N ILE A 7 28.92 5.50 -2.16
CA ILE A 7 27.54 5.14 -2.49
C ILE A 7 27.34 5.59 -3.95
N LEU A 8 26.94 4.66 -4.82
CA LEU A 8 26.74 4.81 -6.27
C LEU A 8 27.98 4.50 -7.15
N SER A 9 28.47 3.28 -7.10
CA SER A 9 29.36 2.76 -8.13
C SER A 9 28.64 1.73 -9.03
N GLY A 10 27.54 2.16 -9.70
CA GLY A 10 26.79 1.24 -10.58
C GLY A 10 26.15 1.89 -11.80
N LEU A 11 25.70 3.11 -11.72
CA LEU A 11 25.15 3.85 -12.87
C LEU A 11 25.65 5.30 -12.77
N LYS A 12 26.57 5.67 -13.65
CA LYS A 12 26.85 7.09 -13.95
C LYS A 12 25.66 7.60 -14.76
N MET A 13 24.55 7.96 -14.10
CA MET A 13 23.60 8.86 -14.73
C MET A 13 24.31 10.21 -14.93
N ASP A 14 24.27 10.72 -16.15
CA ASP A 14 24.73 12.08 -16.42
C ASP A 14 23.91 13.06 -15.56
N THR A 15 24.54 14.14 -15.09
CA THR A 15 23.87 15.16 -14.28
C THR A 15 22.64 15.73 -15.00
N ASN A 16 22.67 15.77 -16.33
CA ASN A 16 21.55 16.16 -17.17
C ASN A 16 20.40 15.17 -17.11
N ASP A 17 20.67 13.86 -17.17
CA ASP A 17 19.66 12.80 -17.11
C ASP A 17 18.95 12.81 -15.76
N TYR A 18 19.71 12.98 -14.66
CA TYR A 18 19.13 13.12 -13.31
C TYR A 18 18.18 14.32 -13.20
N SER A 19 18.63 15.49 -13.69
CA SER A 19 17.83 16.70 -13.63
C SER A 19 16.57 16.60 -14.49
N GLN A 20 16.65 15.95 -15.64
CA GLN A 20 15.50 15.71 -16.52
C GLN A 20 14.52 14.73 -15.89
N TRP A 21 15.01 13.63 -15.33
CA TRP A 21 14.19 12.65 -14.62
C TRP A 21 13.47 13.30 -13.42
N PHE A 22 14.18 14.08 -12.59
CA PHE A 22 13.58 14.74 -11.43
C PHE A 22 12.51 15.76 -11.85
N ARG A 23 12.74 16.54 -12.90
CA ARG A 23 11.72 17.45 -13.46
C ARG A 23 10.52 16.66 -14.01
N GLY A 24 10.77 15.54 -14.66
CA GLY A 24 9.73 14.64 -15.15
C GLY A 24 8.85 14.02 -14.05
N SER A 25 9.34 13.97 -12.80
CA SER A 25 8.57 13.50 -11.65
C SER A 25 7.60 14.54 -11.08
N THR A 26 7.72 15.81 -11.47
CA THR A 26 6.91 16.93 -10.94
C THR A 26 5.39 16.70 -11.08
N PRO A 27 4.84 16.22 -12.23
CA PRO A 27 3.41 15.95 -12.37
C PRO A 27 2.92 14.91 -11.36
N TYR A 28 3.70 13.85 -11.12
CA TYR A 28 3.36 12.79 -10.16
C TYR A 28 3.40 13.32 -8.73
N ILE A 29 4.41 14.12 -8.36
CA ILE A 29 4.50 14.77 -7.05
C ILE A 29 3.26 15.62 -6.81
N SER A 30 2.86 16.42 -7.81
CA SER A 30 1.65 17.26 -7.72
C SER A 30 0.38 16.42 -7.59
N ALA A 31 0.27 15.33 -8.34
CA ALA A 31 -0.88 14.43 -8.31
C ALA A 31 -1.03 13.67 -6.98
N HIS A 32 0.07 13.43 -6.26
CA HIS A 32 0.06 12.67 -5.01
C HIS A 32 0.00 13.55 -3.75
N ARG A 33 0.39 14.79 -3.83
CA ARG A 33 0.37 15.72 -2.69
C ARG A 33 -1.03 15.89 -2.12
N GLY A 34 -1.16 15.73 -0.80
CA GLY A 34 -2.44 15.82 -0.08
C GLY A 34 -3.35 14.61 -0.26
N LYS A 35 -2.91 13.59 -1.00
CA LYS A 35 -3.65 12.35 -1.22
C LYS A 35 -3.44 11.37 -0.06
N THR A 36 -4.47 10.58 0.23
CA THR A 36 -4.42 9.57 1.28
C THR A 36 -4.10 8.21 0.70
N PHE A 37 -3.00 7.61 1.14
CA PHE A 37 -2.59 6.26 0.77
C PHE A 37 -2.65 5.36 1.99
N VAL A 38 -3.27 4.20 1.83
CA VAL A 38 -3.20 3.12 2.80
C VAL A 38 -2.22 2.09 2.28
N VAL A 39 -1.21 1.78 3.08
CA VAL A 39 -0.12 0.86 2.70
C VAL A 39 -0.13 -0.33 3.64
N TYR A 40 -0.19 -1.51 3.09
CA TYR A 40 -0.10 -2.77 3.81
C TYR A 40 1.30 -3.38 3.69
N LEU A 41 1.90 -3.65 4.84
CA LEU A 41 3.18 -4.35 4.97
C LEU A 41 2.95 -5.69 5.66
N GLY A 42 2.95 -6.79 4.91
CA GLY A 42 2.84 -8.14 5.46
C GLY A 42 4.01 -8.49 6.37
N GLY A 43 3.82 -9.50 7.21
CA GLY A 43 4.89 -9.98 8.10
C GLY A 43 6.12 -10.48 7.34
N GLU A 44 5.97 -10.93 6.10
CA GLU A 44 7.02 -11.33 5.17
C GLU A 44 7.86 -10.10 4.75
N ALA A 45 7.21 -9.03 4.34
CA ALA A 45 7.87 -7.77 3.98
C ALA A 45 8.63 -7.17 5.16
N LEU A 46 8.06 -7.25 6.38
CA LEU A 46 8.70 -6.79 7.61
C LEU A 46 9.96 -7.60 7.98
N ALA A 47 10.01 -8.86 7.59
CA ALA A 47 11.17 -9.73 7.82
C ALA A 47 12.22 -9.68 6.70
N HIS A 48 11.91 -9.01 5.59
CA HIS A 48 12.78 -8.95 4.42
C HIS A 48 13.87 -7.88 4.58
N ALA A 49 15.06 -8.14 4.00
CA ALA A 49 16.20 -7.22 4.09
C ALA A 49 15.93 -5.83 3.47
N ASN A 50 15.00 -5.76 2.49
CA ASN A 50 14.64 -4.52 1.81
C ASN A 50 13.68 -3.61 2.61
N ILE A 51 13.24 -4.01 3.82
CA ILE A 51 12.29 -3.21 4.61
C ILE A 51 12.79 -1.79 4.88
N THR A 52 14.08 -1.62 5.12
CA THR A 52 14.67 -0.30 5.37
C THR A 52 14.51 0.64 4.17
N ASN A 53 14.69 0.15 2.95
CA ASN A 53 14.50 0.96 1.73
C ASN A 53 13.03 1.29 1.51
N ILE A 54 12.11 0.34 1.76
CA ILE A 54 10.67 0.58 1.70
C ILE A 54 10.26 1.69 2.68
N ILE A 55 10.81 1.68 3.90
CA ILE A 55 10.57 2.75 4.88
C ILE A 55 11.12 4.09 4.39
N HIS A 56 12.29 4.12 3.75
CA HIS A 56 12.84 5.35 3.15
C HIS A 56 11.94 5.89 2.03
N ASP A 57 11.40 5.00 1.19
CA ASP A 57 10.46 5.39 0.13
C ASP A 57 9.15 5.96 0.72
N LEU A 58 8.60 5.33 1.76
CA LEU A 58 7.42 5.82 2.47
C LEU A 58 7.67 7.16 3.15
N ALA A 59 8.82 7.32 3.77
CA ALA A 59 9.22 8.60 4.37
C ALA A 59 9.35 9.71 3.32
N LEU A 60 9.90 9.39 2.15
CA LEU A 60 9.96 10.35 1.03
C LEU A 60 8.55 10.75 0.58
N LEU A 61 7.62 9.81 0.43
CA LEU A 61 6.22 10.11 0.10
C LEU A 61 5.59 11.04 1.14
N HIS A 62 5.82 10.76 2.43
CA HIS A 62 5.33 11.59 3.52
C HIS A 62 5.88 13.03 3.43
N VAL A 63 7.18 13.19 3.22
CA VAL A 63 7.83 14.51 3.03
C VAL A 63 7.29 15.25 1.81
N LEU A 64 6.94 14.52 0.75
CA LEU A 64 6.31 15.10 -0.45
C LEU A 64 4.83 15.47 -0.23
N GLY A 65 4.29 15.23 0.97
CA GLY A 65 2.95 15.63 1.38
C GLY A 65 1.87 14.59 1.15
N VAL A 66 2.22 13.31 0.97
CA VAL A 66 1.25 12.21 0.96
C VAL A 66 0.84 11.88 2.39
N GLN A 67 -0.45 11.72 2.63
CA GLN A 67 -1.01 11.27 3.89
C GLN A 67 -0.96 9.75 3.98
N LEU A 68 -0.21 9.20 4.93
CA LEU A 68 0.06 7.76 5.01
C LEU A 68 -0.62 7.10 6.20
N VAL A 69 -1.35 6.02 5.91
CA VAL A 69 -1.79 5.04 6.90
C VAL A 69 -1.09 3.72 6.62
N LEU A 70 -0.30 3.23 7.56
CA LEU A 70 0.34 1.92 7.46
C LEU A 70 -0.46 0.90 8.24
N VAL A 71 -0.76 -0.22 7.62
CA VAL A 71 -1.31 -1.42 8.27
C VAL A 71 -0.26 -2.52 8.17
N HIS A 72 0.18 -3.04 9.30
CA HIS A 72 1.12 -4.15 9.26
C HIS A 72 0.44 -5.49 9.47
N GLY A 73 1.00 -6.53 8.86
CA GLY A 73 0.69 -7.93 9.17
C GLY A 73 1.69 -8.52 10.16
N GLY A 74 1.61 -9.83 10.38
CA GLY A 74 2.52 -10.54 11.26
C GLY A 74 2.34 -12.04 11.18
N ARG A 75 1.81 -12.56 10.06
CA ARG A 75 1.49 -13.98 9.89
C ARG A 75 2.70 -14.90 10.14
N PRO A 76 3.87 -14.71 9.50
CA PRO A 76 5.02 -15.58 9.74
C PRO A 76 5.52 -15.56 11.18
N GLN A 77 5.46 -14.39 11.84
CA GLN A 77 5.88 -14.24 13.23
C GLN A 77 4.91 -14.96 14.17
N LEU A 78 3.62 -14.89 13.88
CA LEU A 78 2.59 -15.61 14.62
C LEU A 78 2.67 -17.12 14.37
N ASP A 79 2.89 -17.58 13.14
CA ASP A 79 3.02 -19.00 12.80
C ASP A 79 4.21 -19.64 13.54
N LYS A 80 5.31 -18.89 13.64
CA LYS A 80 6.49 -19.32 14.42
C LYS A 80 6.20 -19.41 15.91
N ALA A 81 5.42 -18.47 16.47
CA ALA A 81 5.12 -18.41 17.91
C ALA A 81 3.96 -19.33 18.32
N LEU A 82 3.07 -19.63 17.40
CA LEU A 82 1.84 -20.42 17.60
C LEU A 82 1.72 -21.53 16.54
N PRO A 83 2.68 -22.48 16.50
CA PRO A 83 2.76 -23.47 15.42
C PRO A 83 1.56 -24.45 15.39
N ASN A 84 0.86 -24.58 16.51
CA ASN A 84 -0.29 -25.49 16.64
C ASN A 84 -1.65 -24.77 16.46
N SER A 85 -1.66 -23.47 16.14
CA SER A 85 -2.92 -22.75 15.98
C SER A 85 -3.66 -23.26 14.74
N LYS A 86 -4.96 -23.41 14.88
CA LYS A 86 -5.84 -23.86 13.79
C LYS A 86 -6.20 -22.69 12.88
N THR A 87 -6.45 -23.03 11.62
CA THR A 87 -6.95 -22.07 10.63
C THR A 87 -8.22 -22.61 9.99
N HIS A 88 -9.18 -21.76 9.73
CA HIS A 88 -10.38 -22.07 8.97
C HIS A 88 -10.72 -20.90 8.04
N ILE A 89 -11.08 -21.19 6.79
CA ILE A 89 -11.32 -20.18 5.73
C ILE A 89 -10.19 -19.15 5.71
N HIS A 90 -8.94 -19.64 5.77
CA HIS A 90 -7.71 -18.83 5.70
C HIS A 90 -7.52 -17.84 6.87
N ARG A 91 -8.31 -17.93 7.91
CA ARG A 91 -8.21 -17.15 9.14
C ARG A 91 -7.75 -18.04 10.28
N ARG A 92 -6.86 -17.49 11.09
CA ARG A 92 -6.47 -18.14 12.34
C ARG A 92 -7.68 -18.19 13.28
N ILE A 93 -7.93 -19.35 13.90
CA ILE A 93 -8.83 -19.43 15.05
C ILE A 93 -8.02 -18.96 16.25
N THR A 94 -8.40 -17.84 16.84
CA THR A 94 -7.63 -17.21 17.92
C THR A 94 -8.18 -17.66 19.27
N GLU A 95 -7.48 -18.56 19.91
CA GLU A 95 -7.85 -19.01 21.26
C GLU A 95 -7.57 -17.93 22.30
N PRO A 96 -8.36 -17.85 23.40
CA PRO A 96 -8.12 -16.85 24.46
C PRO A 96 -6.69 -16.88 25.03
N GLY A 97 -6.11 -18.08 25.16
CA GLY A 97 -4.75 -18.26 25.64
C GLY A 97 -3.64 -17.75 24.69
N ASP A 98 -3.97 -17.49 23.43
CA ASP A 98 -3.01 -16.99 22.43
C ASP A 98 -2.95 -15.46 22.36
N MET A 99 -3.95 -14.76 22.89
CA MET A 99 -4.09 -13.30 22.72
C MET A 99 -2.90 -12.50 23.28
N ASP A 100 -2.35 -12.91 24.42
CA ASP A 100 -1.20 -12.23 24.99
C ASP A 100 0.02 -12.31 24.09
N LYS A 101 0.26 -13.50 23.49
CA LYS A 101 1.35 -13.69 22.53
C LYS A 101 1.13 -12.89 21.26
N ILE A 102 -0.09 -12.89 20.74
CA ILE A 102 -0.48 -12.15 19.52
C ILE A 102 -0.27 -10.66 19.76
N THR A 103 -0.78 -10.13 20.87
CA THR A 103 -0.64 -8.71 21.24
C THR A 103 0.83 -8.34 21.43
N GLY A 104 1.61 -9.21 22.06
CA GLY A 104 3.06 -9.02 22.25
C GLY A 104 3.81 -8.96 20.92
N ILE A 105 3.53 -9.87 19.98
CA ILE A 105 4.15 -9.90 18.65
C ILE A 105 3.78 -8.63 17.84
N TYR A 106 2.53 -8.26 17.81
CA TYR A 106 2.11 -7.04 17.12
C TYR A 106 2.69 -5.78 17.76
N GLY A 107 2.84 -5.77 19.10
CA GLY A 107 3.51 -4.69 19.81
C GLY A 107 5.00 -4.57 19.41
N LEU A 108 5.71 -5.70 19.28
CA LEU A 108 7.10 -5.72 18.80
C LEU A 108 7.22 -5.25 17.36
N LEU A 109 6.35 -5.71 16.45
CA LEU A 109 6.36 -5.30 15.05
C LEU A 109 6.06 -3.80 14.90
N ARG A 110 5.09 -3.29 15.66
CA ARG A 110 4.79 -1.86 15.73
C ARG A 110 6.00 -1.06 16.17
N SER A 111 6.61 -1.45 17.30
CA SER A 111 7.78 -0.76 17.85
C SER A 111 8.98 -0.81 16.92
N HIS A 112 9.15 -1.90 16.17
CA HIS A 112 10.17 -2.02 15.14
C HIS A 112 9.94 -1.00 14.00
N LEU A 113 8.71 -0.87 13.51
CA LEU A 113 8.35 0.12 12.48
C LEU A 113 8.53 1.56 12.99
N GLU A 114 8.07 1.87 14.20
CA GLU A 114 8.30 3.16 14.85
C GLU A 114 9.81 3.49 14.91
N GLY A 115 10.64 2.51 15.28
CA GLY A 115 12.10 2.64 15.31
C GLY A 115 12.70 2.92 13.93
N LEU A 116 12.23 2.25 12.87
CA LEU A 116 12.70 2.47 11.51
C LEU A 116 12.40 3.90 11.02
N PHE A 117 11.20 4.43 11.31
CA PHE A 117 10.84 5.83 10.97
C PHE A 117 11.56 6.86 11.85
N SER A 118 12.05 6.47 13.02
CA SER A 118 12.80 7.36 13.92
C SER A 118 14.30 7.43 13.57
N THR A 119 14.76 6.72 12.54
CA THR A 119 16.18 6.69 12.16
C THR A 119 16.55 8.00 11.47
N GLY A 120 17.29 8.85 12.13
CA GLY A 120 17.74 10.17 11.61
C GLY A 120 19.26 10.31 11.54
N LEU A 121 20.01 9.22 11.35
CA LEU A 121 21.47 9.25 11.31
C LEU A 121 22.00 10.08 10.14
N PRO A 122 23.10 10.86 10.31
CA PRO A 122 23.78 11.52 9.21
C PRO A 122 24.10 10.53 8.08
N ASN A 123 23.91 10.96 6.84
CA ASN A 123 24.08 10.14 5.63
C ASN A 123 22.99 9.05 5.39
N THR A 124 21.88 9.14 6.06
CA THR A 124 20.69 8.34 5.73
C THR A 124 19.68 9.20 4.96
N PRO A 125 18.77 8.59 4.15
CA PRO A 125 17.69 9.34 3.48
C PRO A 125 16.75 10.06 4.44
N LEU A 126 16.68 9.63 5.71
CA LEU A 126 15.84 10.24 6.77
C LEU A 126 16.58 11.32 7.58
N HIS A 127 17.80 11.68 7.21
CA HIS A 127 18.52 12.75 7.91
C HIS A 127 17.75 14.08 7.84
N ASN A 128 17.51 14.70 8.97
CA ASN A 128 16.70 15.92 9.14
C ASN A 128 15.21 15.77 8.73
N VAL A 129 14.69 14.55 8.62
CA VAL A 129 13.27 14.30 8.44
C VAL A 129 12.67 13.97 9.81
N ASP A 130 11.65 14.72 10.20
CA ASP A 130 10.88 14.47 11.43
C ASP A 130 9.54 13.85 11.05
N ILE A 131 9.38 12.56 11.35
CA ILE A 131 8.17 11.79 11.06
C ILE A 131 7.54 11.36 12.39
N SER A 132 6.42 11.95 12.72
CA SER A 132 5.62 11.53 13.85
C SER A 132 4.76 10.32 13.46
N VAL A 133 5.02 9.17 14.08
CA VAL A 133 4.22 7.95 13.90
C VAL A 133 3.26 7.82 15.07
N VAL A 134 1.97 7.70 14.77
CA VAL A 134 0.90 7.59 15.76
C VAL A 134 0.15 6.28 15.60
N SER A 135 0.08 5.51 16.69
CA SER A 135 -0.75 4.30 16.80
C SER A 135 -1.85 4.53 17.84
N GLY A 136 -2.99 3.87 17.68
CA GLY A 136 -4.10 4.04 18.63
C GLY A 136 -5.19 2.98 18.50
N ASN A 137 -6.23 3.13 19.30
CA ASN A 137 -7.39 2.25 19.34
C ASN A 137 -8.49 2.73 18.36
N PHE A 138 -8.12 3.04 17.14
CA PHE A 138 -9.05 3.55 16.13
C PHE A 138 -10.07 2.50 15.65
N VAL A 139 -9.79 1.22 15.90
CA VAL A 139 -10.57 0.07 15.43
C VAL A 139 -11.41 -0.50 16.56
N THR A 140 -12.73 -0.36 16.44
CA THR A 140 -13.67 -1.14 17.26
C THR A 140 -13.94 -2.46 16.53
N ALA A 141 -13.72 -3.58 17.22
CA ALA A 141 -13.91 -4.91 16.70
C ALA A 141 -15.16 -5.59 17.27
N LYS A 142 -15.62 -6.61 16.56
CA LYS A 142 -16.60 -7.60 17.02
C LYS A 142 -16.08 -9.00 16.67
N PRO A 143 -16.55 -10.05 17.38
CA PRO A 143 -16.17 -11.42 17.03
C PRO A 143 -16.56 -11.75 15.59
N LEU A 144 -15.77 -12.57 14.93
CA LEU A 144 -16.13 -13.15 13.64
C LEU A 144 -17.31 -14.13 13.80
N GLY A 145 -17.36 -14.79 14.94
CA GLY A 145 -18.44 -15.73 15.29
C GLY A 145 -18.22 -17.14 14.74
N VAL A 146 -19.32 -17.84 14.52
CA VAL A 146 -19.33 -19.22 14.03
C VAL A 146 -19.51 -19.19 12.50
N LEU A 147 -18.58 -19.77 11.77
CA LEU A 147 -18.64 -19.96 10.31
C LEU A 147 -18.51 -21.47 10.02
N ASP A 148 -19.39 -22.01 9.21
CA ASP A 148 -19.44 -23.44 8.86
C ASP A 148 -19.40 -24.38 10.08
N GLY A 149 -20.05 -23.95 11.19
CA GLY A 149 -20.09 -24.72 12.44
C GLY A 149 -18.83 -24.61 13.31
N ILE A 150 -17.83 -23.81 12.92
CA ILE A 150 -16.56 -23.59 13.64
C ILE A 150 -16.58 -22.21 14.30
N ASP A 151 -16.44 -22.18 15.63
CA ASP A 151 -16.29 -20.95 16.38
C ASP A 151 -14.86 -20.38 16.23
N HIS A 152 -14.75 -19.13 15.81
CA HIS A 152 -13.48 -18.43 15.61
C HIS A 152 -12.97 -17.73 16.87
N LEU A 153 -13.69 -17.83 17.98
CA LEU A 153 -13.32 -17.33 19.32
C LEU A 153 -12.94 -15.84 19.31
N LEU A 154 -11.67 -15.51 19.58
CA LEU A 154 -11.15 -14.14 19.58
C LEU A 154 -10.61 -13.67 18.22
N THR A 155 -10.88 -14.40 17.15
CA THR A 155 -10.76 -13.86 15.81
C THR A 155 -11.89 -12.88 15.56
N GLY A 156 -11.53 -11.67 15.16
CA GLY A 156 -12.50 -10.58 15.00
C GLY A 156 -12.60 -10.06 13.57
N GLN A 157 -13.53 -9.16 13.42
CA GLN A 157 -13.72 -8.36 12.22
C GLN A 157 -14.01 -6.90 12.63
N LEU A 158 -13.82 -5.98 11.71
CA LEU A 158 -14.14 -4.57 11.93
C LEU A 158 -15.62 -4.40 12.25
N ARG A 159 -15.93 -3.67 13.32
CA ARG A 159 -17.28 -3.18 13.63
C ARG A 159 -17.43 -1.71 13.21
N SER A 160 -16.49 -0.89 13.62
CA SER A 160 -16.42 0.53 13.24
C SER A 160 -15.00 1.05 13.31
N LEU A 161 -14.71 2.08 12.53
CA LEU A 161 -13.43 2.78 12.48
C LEU A 161 -13.64 4.23 12.87
N ASP A 162 -12.80 4.77 13.73
CA ASP A 162 -12.73 6.21 14.01
C ASP A 162 -11.98 6.94 12.88
N SER A 163 -12.63 7.00 11.72
CA SER A 163 -12.05 7.64 10.53
C SER A 163 -11.89 9.15 10.69
N ALA A 164 -12.69 9.80 11.54
CA ALA A 164 -12.55 11.22 11.83
C ALA A 164 -11.22 11.49 12.53
N ARG A 165 -10.91 10.71 13.56
CA ARG A 165 -9.66 10.82 14.30
C ARG A 165 -8.45 10.54 13.43
N ILE A 166 -8.52 9.52 12.58
CA ILE A 166 -7.43 9.22 11.63
C ILE A 166 -7.20 10.40 10.68
N ARG A 167 -8.26 10.99 10.10
CA ARG A 167 -8.12 12.18 9.23
C ARG A 167 -7.52 13.38 9.95
N GLU A 168 -7.88 13.59 11.20
CA GLU A 168 -7.30 14.65 12.04
C GLU A 168 -5.79 14.48 12.20
N LEU A 169 -5.34 13.27 12.53
CA LEU A 169 -3.92 12.95 12.65
C LEU A 169 -3.17 13.13 11.33
N LEU A 170 -3.73 12.66 10.23
CA LEU A 170 -3.16 12.82 8.89
C LEU A 170 -3.04 14.29 8.49
N SER A 171 -4.06 15.11 8.81
CA SER A 171 -4.05 16.56 8.56
C SER A 171 -2.99 17.29 9.37
N ALA A 172 -2.64 16.76 10.55
CA ALA A 172 -1.55 17.25 11.40
C ALA A 172 -0.18 16.69 11.01
N ALA A 173 -0.05 16.17 9.79
CA ALA A 173 1.18 15.59 9.24
C ALA A 173 1.75 14.42 10.07
N ASN A 174 0.89 13.64 10.73
CA ASN A 174 1.31 12.38 11.33
C ASN A 174 1.15 11.23 10.34
N LEU A 175 2.01 10.23 10.45
CA LEU A 175 1.82 8.93 9.85
C LEU A 175 1.03 8.06 10.84
N VAL A 176 -0.08 7.46 10.38
CA VAL A 176 -0.89 6.58 11.23
C VAL A 176 -0.45 5.13 11.03
N LEU A 177 -0.11 4.44 12.12
CA LEU A 177 0.30 3.04 12.11
C LEU A 177 -0.74 2.18 12.84
N GLN A 178 -1.36 1.24 12.12
CA GLN A 178 -2.39 0.35 12.63
C GLN A 178 -1.93 -1.10 12.69
N SER A 179 -1.96 -1.67 13.89
CA SER A 179 -1.81 -3.12 14.09
C SER A 179 -3.12 -3.84 13.79
N PRO A 180 -3.09 -5.13 13.38
CA PRO A 180 -4.31 -5.91 13.13
C PRO A 180 -4.98 -6.39 14.43
N LEU A 181 -5.19 -5.45 15.32
CA LEU A 181 -5.91 -5.59 16.59
C LEU A 181 -7.07 -4.62 16.62
N GLY A 182 -8.19 -5.06 17.17
CA GLY A 182 -9.31 -4.20 17.49
C GLY A 182 -9.87 -4.56 18.85
N PHE A 183 -10.59 -3.62 19.46
CA PHE A 183 -11.16 -3.81 20.78
C PHE A 183 -12.69 -3.71 20.71
N SER A 184 -13.39 -4.56 21.48
CA SER A 184 -14.82 -4.37 21.68
C SER A 184 -15.09 -3.21 22.65
N ASN A 185 -16.35 -2.82 22.75
CA ASN A 185 -16.77 -1.80 23.72
C ASN A 185 -16.56 -2.25 25.19
N SER A 186 -16.39 -3.56 25.44
CA SER A 186 -16.03 -4.09 26.76
C SER A 186 -14.51 -4.19 26.99
N GLY A 187 -13.69 -3.74 26.04
CA GLY A 187 -12.23 -3.80 26.14
C GLY A 187 -11.61 -5.14 25.71
N GLN A 188 -12.42 -6.10 25.26
CA GLN A 188 -11.89 -7.37 24.75
C GLN A 188 -11.14 -7.14 23.45
N ALA A 189 -9.87 -7.60 23.41
CA ALA A 189 -9.04 -7.59 22.20
C ALA A 189 -9.44 -8.71 21.23
N PHE A 190 -9.40 -8.42 19.95
CA PHE A 190 -9.61 -9.37 18.85
C PHE A 190 -8.47 -9.28 17.85
N ASN A 191 -8.07 -10.46 17.35
CA ASN A 191 -7.13 -10.60 16.24
C ASN A 191 -7.87 -10.46 14.91
N LEU A 192 -7.46 -9.51 14.09
CA LEU A 192 -8.10 -9.17 12.81
C LEU A 192 -7.29 -9.68 11.62
N ALA A 193 -7.96 -9.94 10.50
CA ALA A 193 -7.28 -10.17 9.23
C ALA A 193 -6.70 -8.85 8.73
N SER A 194 -5.38 -8.76 8.67
CA SER A 194 -4.65 -7.52 8.38
C SER A 194 -4.92 -6.98 6.98
N GLU A 195 -5.07 -7.86 5.99
CA GLU A 195 -5.38 -7.52 4.60
C GLU A 195 -6.79 -6.90 4.47
N GLU A 196 -7.76 -7.48 5.17
CA GLU A 196 -9.12 -6.96 5.20
C GLU A 196 -9.19 -5.64 5.95
N LEU A 197 -8.46 -5.52 7.06
CA LEU A 197 -8.38 -4.28 7.81
C LEU A 197 -7.80 -3.13 6.97
N ALA A 198 -6.76 -3.40 6.16
CA ALA A 198 -6.20 -2.41 5.24
C ALA A 198 -7.24 -1.94 4.20
N ALA A 199 -8.02 -2.87 3.63
CA ALA A 199 -9.11 -2.53 2.73
C ALA A 199 -10.23 -1.76 3.44
N ASP A 200 -10.64 -2.17 4.65
CA ASP A 200 -11.67 -1.48 5.43
C ASP A 200 -11.28 -0.05 5.77
N ILE A 201 -10.03 0.18 6.17
CA ILE A 201 -9.50 1.52 6.43
C ILE A 201 -9.50 2.35 5.16
N SER A 202 -9.07 1.77 4.02
CA SER A 202 -9.06 2.44 2.72
C SER A 202 -10.45 2.89 2.30
N ILE A 203 -11.44 2.03 2.47
CA ILE A 203 -12.85 2.31 2.16
C ILE A 203 -13.39 3.42 3.07
N ALA A 204 -13.19 3.31 4.39
CA ALA A 204 -13.70 4.28 5.36
C ALA A 204 -13.06 5.66 5.22
N LEU A 205 -11.80 5.73 4.79
CA LEU A 205 -11.09 6.98 4.52
C LEU A 205 -11.35 7.51 3.10
N GLN A 206 -11.95 6.71 2.22
CA GLN A 206 -12.03 6.98 0.77
C GLN A 206 -10.62 7.26 0.21
N ALA A 207 -9.68 6.37 0.52
CA ALA A 207 -8.29 6.54 0.16
C ALA A 207 -8.11 6.64 -1.35
N ASP A 208 -7.18 7.47 -1.79
CA ASP A 208 -6.84 7.59 -3.22
C ASP A 208 -6.11 6.34 -3.72
N LYS A 209 -5.31 5.70 -2.86
CA LYS A 209 -4.60 4.45 -3.17
C LYS A 209 -4.60 3.49 -1.99
N LEU A 210 -4.74 2.20 -2.32
CA LEU A 210 -4.43 1.08 -1.44
C LEU A 210 -3.23 0.33 -2.02
N ILE A 211 -2.15 0.18 -1.26
CA ILE A 211 -0.90 -0.43 -1.72
C ILE A 211 -0.59 -1.65 -0.89
N PHE A 212 -0.46 -2.80 -1.54
CA PHE A 212 -0.03 -4.04 -0.93
C PHE A 212 1.40 -4.40 -1.37
N PHE A 213 2.25 -4.72 -0.41
CA PHE A 213 3.54 -5.34 -0.69
C PHE A 213 3.42 -6.86 -0.66
N ASP A 214 3.89 -7.52 -1.73
CA ASP A 214 3.90 -8.97 -1.91
C ASP A 214 5.30 -9.44 -2.35
N GLU A 215 5.55 -10.75 -2.37
CA GLU A 215 6.77 -11.32 -2.93
C GLU A 215 6.77 -11.24 -4.46
N ILE A 216 5.62 -11.48 -5.09
CA ILE A 216 5.48 -11.44 -6.54
C ILE A 216 5.57 -10.01 -7.07
N GLU A 217 6.29 -9.85 -8.19
CA GLU A 217 6.47 -8.54 -8.83
C GLU A 217 5.17 -8.02 -9.45
N HIS A 218 4.49 -8.89 -10.19
CA HIS A 218 3.28 -8.57 -10.92
C HIS A 218 2.52 -9.85 -11.29
N LEU A 219 1.24 -9.72 -11.56
CA LEU A 219 0.47 -10.82 -12.15
C LEU A 219 0.94 -11.13 -13.56
N LYS A 220 0.86 -12.42 -13.91
CA LYS A 220 1.17 -12.90 -15.25
C LYS A 220 -0.01 -13.69 -15.81
N THR A 221 -0.25 -13.56 -17.10
CA THR A 221 -1.17 -14.45 -17.79
C THR A 221 -0.61 -15.86 -17.88
N SER A 222 -1.42 -16.84 -18.28
CA SER A 222 -0.99 -18.20 -18.60
C SER A 222 0.12 -18.25 -19.68
N GLN A 223 0.27 -17.19 -20.47
CA GLN A 223 1.35 -17.00 -21.46
C GLN A 223 2.56 -16.24 -20.89
N SER A 224 2.65 -16.08 -19.56
CA SER A 224 3.73 -15.36 -18.85
C SER A 224 3.84 -13.87 -19.21
N GLN A 225 2.79 -13.26 -19.78
CA GLN A 225 2.75 -11.82 -20.05
C GLN A 225 2.39 -11.07 -18.78
N ARG A 226 3.13 -9.99 -18.48
CA ARG A 226 2.86 -9.09 -17.35
C ARG A 226 1.50 -8.43 -17.49
N GLN A 227 0.73 -8.43 -16.41
CA GLN A 227 -0.50 -7.68 -16.27
C GLN A 227 -0.26 -6.44 -15.40
N SER A 228 -0.07 -5.30 -16.03
CA SER A 228 0.11 -4.03 -15.31
C SER A 228 -1.20 -3.48 -14.76
N THR A 229 -2.32 -3.81 -15.40
CA THR A 229 -3.66 -3.34 -14.99
C THR A 229 -4.67 -4.47 -15.12
N ILE A 230 -5.44 -4.68 -14.07
CA ILE A 230 -6.58 -5.61 -14.03
C ILE A 230 -7.80 -4.91 -13.43
N THR A 231 -8.97 -5.52 -13.64
CA THR A 231 -10.23 -5.08 -13.04
C THR A 231 -10.76 -6.12 -12.06
N PRO A 232 -11.67 -5.76 -11.15
CA PRO A 232 -12.33 -6.74 -10.30
C PRO A 232 -13.06 -7.87 -11.06
N SER A 233 -13.48 -7.63 -12.31
CA SER A 233 -14.15 -8.63 -13.14
C SER A 233 -13.18 -9.64 -13.77
N THR A 234 -11.93 -9.24 -14.02
CA THR A 234 -10.90 -10.13 -14.59
C THR A 234 -10.02 -10.80 -13.52
N LEU A 235 -10.19 -10.43 -12.25
CA LEU A 235 -9.37 -10.97 -11.17
C LEU A 235 -9.52 -12.50 -11.02
N ASP A 236 -10.73 -13.03 -11.23
CA ASP A 236 -11.02 -14.46 -11.05
C ASP A 236 -10.16 -15.34 -11.98
N ASP A 237 -9.75 -14.83 -13.14
CA ASP A 237 -8.89 -15.53 -14.10
C ASP A 237 -7.47 -15.81 -13.53
N PHE A 238 -7.07 -15.09 -12.49
CA PHE A 238 -5.74 -15.18 -11.90
C PHE A 238 -5.71 -15.87 -10.52
N LEU A 239 -6.84 -15.91 -9.81
CA LEU A 239 -6.87 -16.37 -8.41
C LEU A 239 -6.38 -17.79 -8.22
N ALA A 240 -6.62 -18.68 -9.20
CA ALA A 240 -6.26 -20.09 -9.11
C ALA A 240 -4.74 -20.33 -9.11
N ASP A 241 -3.96 -19.42 -9.71
CA ASP A 241 -2.50 -19.53 -9.85
C ASP A 241 -1.75 -18.82 -8.71
N LEU A 242 -2.48 -18.12 -7.82
CA LEU A 242 -1.88 -17.38 -6.73
C LEU A 242 -1.70 -18.21 -5.47
N SER A 243 -0.66 -17.89 -4.70
CA SER A 243 -0.59 -18.34 -3.31
C SER A 243 -1.81 -17.82 -2.54
N LEU A 244 -2.17 -18.55 -1.51
CA LEU A 244 -3.32 -18.18 -0.68
C LEU A 244 -3.22 -16.75 -0.13
N GLY A 245 -2.03 -16.36 0.34
CA GLY A 245 -1.79 -15.00 0.86
C GLY A 245 -1.93 -13.94 -0.21
N SER A 246 -1.41 -14.19 -1.41
CA SER A 246 -1.55 -13.27 -2.55
C SER A 246 -3.00 -13.16 -2.99
N ALA A 247 -3.74 -14.29 -3.10
CA ALA A 247 -5.15 -14.28 -3.43
C ALA A 247 -5.98 -13.44 -2.43
N GLN A 248 -5.72 -13.57 -1.12
CA GLN A 248 -6.39 -12.76 -0.10
C GLN A 248 -6.12 -11.26 -0.28
N ARG A 249 -4.88 -10.88 -0.61
CA ARG A 249 -4.52 -9.48 -0.90
C ARG A 249 -5.29 -8.95 -2.10
N TYR A 250 -5.32 -9.68 -3.21
CA TYR A 250 -6.07 -9.26 -4.40
C TYR A 250 -7.58 -9.19 -4.18
N LEU A 251 -8.16 -10.11 -3.39
CA LEU A 251 -9.57 -10.04 -3.00
C LEU A 251 -9.86 -8.81 -2.13
N ALA A 252 -8.96 -8.47 -1.20
CA ALA A 252 -9.06 -7.25 -0.41
C ALA A 252 -8.96 -5.98 -1.27
N MET A 253 -8.03 -5.96 -2.25
CA MET A 253 -7.90 -4.88 -3.24
C MET A 253 -9.18 -4.74 -4.08
N SER A 254 -9.71 -5.85 -4.60
CA SER A 254 -10.95 -5.86 -5.39
C SER A 254 -12.13 -5.31 -4.60
N ARG A 255 -12.28 -5.71 -3.33
CA ARG A 255 -13.31 -5.19 -2.44
C ARG A 255 -13.17 -3.68 -2.22
N ALA A 256 -11.95 -3.20 -2.00
CA ALA A 256 -11.68 -1.79 -1.81
C ALA A 256 -12.01 -0.94 -3.05
N VAL A 257 -11.60 -1.40 -4.22
CA VAL A 257 -11.85 -0.70 -5.49
C VAL A 257 -13.35 -0.67 -5.81
N ARG A 258 -14.07 -1.80 -5.67
CA ARG A 258 -15.53 -1.84 -5.81
C ARG A 258 -16.28 -0.92 -4.83
N ALA A 259 -15.67 -0.61 -3.69
CA ALA A 259 -16.22 0.30 -2.69
C ALA A 259 -15.77 1.77 -2.87
N GLY A 260 -15.09 2.11 -3.96
CA GLY A 260 -14.77 3.48 -4.36
C GLY A 260 -13.33 3.93 -4.10
N VAL A 261 -12.43 3.05 -3.63
CA VAL A 261 -10.99 3.37 -3.64
C VAL A 261 -10.53 3.50 -5.08
N THR A 262 -9.90 4.61 -5.43
CA THR A 262 -9.61 4.96 -6.84
C THR A 262 -8.72 3.93 -7.51
N LYS A 263 -7.66 3.46 -6.83
CA LYS A 263 -6.71 2.46 -7.33
C LYS A 263 -6.18 1.60 -6.19
N ALA A 264 -5.98 0.33 -6.46
CA ALA A 264 -5.20 -0.52 -5.58
C ALA A 264 -3.98 -1.05 -6.34
N HIS A 265 -2.82 -1.09 -5.68
CA HIS A 265 -1.56 -1.49 -6.27
C HIS A 265 -0.97 -2.67 -5.51
N GLN A 266 -0.46 -3.65 -6.21
CA GLN A 266 0.41 -4.68 -5.66
C GLN A 266 1.83 -4.44 -6.17
N ILE A 267 2.79 -4.38 -5.26
CA ILE A 267 4.20 -4.07 -5.51
C ILE A 267 5.05 -5.12 -4.83
N SER A 268 6.19 -5.49 -5.44
CA SER A 268 7.11 -6.43 -4.80
C SER A 268 7.91 -5.76 -3.68
N TYR A 269 7.98 -6.42 -2.51
CA TYR A 269 8.89 -6.00 -1.44
C TYR A 269 10.34 -6.43 -1.70
N VAL A 270 10.59 -7.28 -2.70
CA VAL A 270 11.94 -7.75 -3.04
C VAL A 270 12.73 -6.68 -3.78
N HIS A 271 12.05 -5.88 -4.61
CA HIS A 271 12.69 -4.83 -5.42
C HIS A 271 12.92 -3.55 -4.64
N ASP A 272 14.17 -3.10 -4.61
CA ASP A 272 14.53 -1.78 -4.13
C ASP A 272 13.98 -0.67 -5.04
N GLY A 273 13.37 0.35 -4.45
CA GLY A 273 12.75 1.46 -5.16
C GLY A 273 11.47 1.11 -5.93
N GLY A 274 10.91 -0.10 -5.76
CA GLY A 274 9.69 -0.53 -6.45
C GLY A 274 8.50 0.38 -6.20
N LEU A 275 8.35 0.91 -4.99
CA LEU A 275 7.29 1.86 -4.63
C LEU A 275 7.40 3.17 -5.43
N LEU A 276 8.60 3.72 -5.52
CA LEU A 276 8.84 4.96 -6.25
C LEU A 276 8.64 4.76 -7.76
N GLN A 277 9.12 3.63 -8.30
CA GLN A 277 8.93 3.32 -9.70
C GLN A 277 7.44 3.16 -10.04
N GLU A 278 6.65 2.49 -9.19
CA GLU A 278 5.21 2.35 -9.40
C GLU A 278 4.48 3.70 -9.39
N LEU A 279 4.86 4.61 -8.51
CA LEU A 279 4.13 5.85 -8.29
C LEU A 279 4.60 7.03 -9.15
N PHE A 280 5.85 7.01 -9.62
CA PHE A 280 6.47 8.15 -10.32
C PHE A 280 6.86 7.85 -11.77
N THR A 281 6.41 6.72 -12.32
CA THR A 281 6.58 6.41 -13.74
C THR A 281 5.25 6.06 -14.39
N ALA A 282 5.16 6.23 -15.71
CA ALA A 282 3.93 5.95 -16.45
C ALA A 282 3.60 4.45 -16.51
N GLU A 283 4.62 3.60 -16.57
CA GLU A 283 4.44 2.14 -16.75
C GLU A 283 4.30 1.39 -15.43
N GLY A 284 4.81 1.97 -14.32
CA GLY A 284 4.89 1.29 -13.04
C GLY A 284 5.70 -0.01 -13.09
N VAL A 285 5.74 -0.77 -12.01
CA VAL A 285 6.45 -2.06 -11.92
C VAL A 285 5.56 -3.18 -11.38
N GLY A 286 4.49 -2.84 -10.71
CA GLY A 286 3.55 -3.77 -10.08
C GLY A 286 2.35 -4.13 -10.96
N THR A 287 1.29 -4.54 -10.31
CA THR A 287 -0.04 -4.70 -10.89
C THR A 287 -1.01 -3.74 -10.20
N GLN A 288 -1.68 -2.90 -10.96
CA GLN A 288 -2.75 -2.06 -10.43
C GLN A 288 -4.11 -2.69 -10.70
N LEU A 289 -4.99 -2.57 -9.73
CA LEU A 289 -6.39 -2.94 -9.83
C LEU A 289 -7.21 -1.65 -9.80
N VAL A 290 -8.03 -1.48 -10.85
CA VAL A 290 -8.89 -0.33 -11.04
C VAL A 290 -10.30 -0.81 -11.37
N GLU A 291 -11.32 -0.04 -11.00
CA GLU A 291 -12.66 -0.33 -11.47
C GLU A 291 -12.75 -0.08 -12.99
N GLU A 292 -13.53 -0.88 -13.69
CA GLU A 292 -13.86 -0.60 -15.07
C GLU A 292 -14.53 0.77 -15.16
N GLN A 293 -13.75 1.80 -15.41
CA GLN A 293 -14.33 3.03 -15.88
C GLN A 293 -14.82 2.76 -17.30
N ARG A 294 -16.09 2.48 -17.43
CA ARG A 294 -16.77 2.60 -18.72
C ARG A 294 -16.75 4.09 -19.10
N HIS A 295 -15.61 4.55 -19.60
CA HIS A 295 -15.61 5.80 -20.36
C HIS A 295 -16.22 5.46 -21.71
N PRO A 296 -17.50 5.75 -21.93
CA PRO A 296 -18.10 5.54 -23.25
C PRO A 296 -17.27 6.36 -24.23
N VAL A 297 -16.68 5.69 -25.20
CA VAL A 297 -16.10 6.41 -26.34
C VAL A 297 -17.24 7.21 -26.95
N ARG A 298 -17.19 8.53 -26.83
CA ARG A 298 -18.17 9.45 -27.35
C ARG A 298 -17.51 10.41 -28.34
N ALA A 299 -18.30 10.98 -29.22
CA ALA A 299 -17.83 12.08 -30.04
C ALA A 299 -17.39 13.25 -29.14
N ALA A 300 -16.26 13.88 -29.49
CA ALA A 300 -15.78 15.05 -28.80
C ALA A 300 -16.74 16.22 -28.91
N VAL A 301 -16.93 16.95 -27.84
CA VAL A 301 -17.71 18.17 -27.78
C VAL A 301 -16.81 19.40 -27.62
N LEU A 302 -17.35 20.59 -27.82
CA LEU A 302 -16.55 21.83 -27.77
C LEU A 302 -15.79 22.01 -26.43
N ALA A 303 -16.35 21.52 -25.35
CA ALA A 303 -15.70 21.55 -24.03
C ALA A 303 -14.41 20.70 -23.94
N ASP A 304 -14.28 19.66 -24.75
CA ASP A 304 -13.12 18.76 -24.74
C ASP A 304 -11.91 19.32 -25.54
N VAL A 305 -12.11 20.39 -26.30
CA VAL A 305 -11.08 20.92 -27.22
C VAL A 305 -9.81 21.33 -26.46
N GLY A 306 -9.95 21.88 -25.25
CA GLY A 306 -8.80 22.25 -24.43
C GLY A 306 -7.91 21.06 -24.09
N ASP A 307 -8.52 20.02 -23.56
CA ASP A 307 -7.85 18.80 -23.13
C ASP A 307 -7.24 18.03 -24.32
N ILE A 308 -7.96 17.99 -25.45
CA ILE A 308 -7.46 17.37 -26.69
C ILE A 308 -6.23 18.11 -27.21
N VAL A 309 -6.22 19.44 -27.18
CA VAL A 309 -5.05 20.26 -27.59
C VAL A 309 -3.86 20.01 -26.66
N GLU A 310 -4.08 19.88 -25.36
CA GLU A 310 -3.01 19.57 -24.42
C GLU A 310 -2.39 18.17 -24.64
N ILE A 311 -3.21 17.18 -24.99
CA ILE A 311 -2.73 15.83 -25.32
C ILE A 311 -1.95 15.80 -26.64
N ILE A 312 -2.39 16.59 -27.62
CA ILE A 312 -1.79 16.62 -28.97
C ILE A 312 -0.50 17.44 -29.01
N ARG A 313 -0.39 18.50 -28.21
CA ARG A 313 0.76 19.44 -28.23
C ARG A 313 2.12 18.76 -28.12
N PRO A 314 2.39 17.83 -27.15
CA PRO A 314 3.69 17.16 -27.06
C PRO A 314 3.99 16.31 -28.30
N LEU A 315 2.96 15.75 -28.95
CA LEU A 315 3.10 14.93 -30.15
C LEU A 315 3.44 15.79 -31.39
N GLU A 316 2.89 17.01 -31.45
CA GLU A 316 3.24 18.00 -32.49
C GLU A 316 4.66 18.54 -32.27
N GLU A 317 5.06 18.79 -31.01
CA GLU A 317 6.39 19.27 -30.66
C GLU A 317 7.49 18.23 -30.92
N SER A 318 7.18 16.95 -30.72
CA SER A 318 8.08 15.83 -31.04
C SER A 318 8.15 15.48 -32.53
N GLY A 319 7.31 16.08 -33.36
CA GLY A 319 7.19 15.77 -34.79
C GLY A 319 6.45 14.45 -35.10
N ALA A 320 5.86 13.80 -34.10
CA ALA A 320 5.04 12.61 -34.28
C ALA A 320 3.68 12.92 -34.96
N LEU A 321 3.20 14.16 -34.82
CA LEU A 321 2.01 14.65 -35.52
C LEU A 321 2.36 15.94 -36.29
N VAL A 322 1.75 16.09 -37.48
CA VAL A 322 1.87 17.29 -38.27
C VAL A 322 0.97 18.38 -37.70
N ARG A 323 1.58 19.52 -37.36
CA ARG A 323 0.85 20.69 -36.85
C ARG A 323 -0.16 21.16 -37.89
N ARG A 324 -1.45 21.09 -37.59
CA ARG A 324 -2.50 21.63 -38.42
C ARG A 324 -2.84 23.06 -37.99
N SER A 325 -2.92 23.98 -38.94
CA SER A 325 -3.42 25.32 -38.65
C SER A 325 -4.88 25.24 -38.19
N ARG A 326 -5.20 26.03 -37.20
CA ARG A 326 -6.59 26.19 -36.70
C ARG A 326 -7.51 26.77 -37.76
#